data_0e8395dab022643a4b95b18927bbf75d
#
_entry.id   0e8395dab022643a4b95b18927bbf75d
#
_cell.length_a   1.000
_cell.length_b   1.000
_cell.length_c   1.000
_cell.angle_alpha   90.00
_cell.angle_beta   90.00
_cell.angle_gamma   90.00
#
_symmetry.space_group_name_H-M   'P 1'
#
loop_
_entity.id
_entity.type
_entity.pdbx_description
1 polymer ?
#
loop_
_entity_poly.entity_id
_entity_poly.type
_entity_poly.pdbx_seq_one_letter_code
_entity_poly.pdbx_strand_id
1 'polypeptide(L)'
;DGPPARSIGEDVGGLFEIWNTDGNLIDTTDSIDRADTDIVLSPPENGSKFRYFQINPTPEGVPIEIMQEIAADAFEKIGAAHHRIDTSKHPAMHKTDTIDYIILLKGDVTLILDEEEVRLKPHDVVVQRGTNHAWVNNGDEPALLIAVLIDSDLI
;
A
#
# COMPACT_ATOMS: atom_id res chain seq x y z
N ASP A 1 -20.44 11.99 1.06
CA ASP A 1 -19.60 11.58 2.20
C ASP A 1 -20.11 10.23 2.74
N GLY A 2 -19.23 9.24 2.75
CA GLY A 2 -19.52 7.89 3.21
C GLY A 2 -18.25 7.09 3.40
N PRO A 3 -18.35 5.80 3.83
CA PRO A 3 -17.22 4.91 3.84
C PRO A 3 -16.72 4.66 2.40
N PRO A 4 -15.47 4.22 2.21
CA PRO A 4 -14.98 3.78 0.91
C PRO A 4 -15.89 2.73 0.30
N ALA A 5 -16.15 2.81 -1.01
CA ALA A 5 -16.97 1.83 -1.71
C ALA A 5 -16.34 0.43 -1.68
N ARG A 6 -15.00 0.38 -1.64
CA ARG A 6 -14.22 -0.87 -1.60
C ARG A 6 -13.14 -0.81 -0.54
N SER A 7 -13.03 -1.90 0.22
CA SER A 7 -11.94 -2.17 1.15
C SER A 7 -11.61 -3.65 1.16
N ILE A 8 -10.39 -4.00 1.56
CA ILE A 8 -9.92 -5.39 1.70
C ILE A 8 -8.88 -5.48 2.81
N GLY A 9 -8.89 -6.59 3.55
CA GLY A 9 -7.83 -6.93 4.50
C GLY A 9 -7.89 -6.18 5.82
N GLU A 10 -9.04 -5.72 6.26
CA GLU A 10 -9.23 -4.94 7.50
C GLU A 10 -8.71 -5.68 8.74
N ASP A 11 -8.76 -7.02 8.74
CA ASP A 11 -8.30 -7.86 9.86
C ASP A 11 -6.77 -7.91 9.99
N VAL A 12 -6.02 -7.70 8.89
CA VAL A 12 -4.55 -7.82 8.85
C VAL A 12 -3.84 -6.51 8.52
N GLY A 13 -4.59 -5.47 8.35
CA GLY A 13 -4.22 -4.17 7.83
C GLY A 13 -5.39 -3.69 7.00
N GLY A 14 -5.18 -3.22 5.80
CA GLY A 14 -6.28 -2.96 4.89
C GLY A 14 -5.96 -1.90 3.86
N LEU A 15 -6.59 -2.02 2.71
CA LEU A 15 -6.61 -1.02 1.66
C LEU A 15 -8.03 -0.47 1.55
N PHE A 16 -8.16 0.85 1.48
CA PHE A 16 -9.43 1.56 1.41
C PHE A 16 -9.35 2.54 0.24
N GLU A 17 -9.93 2.14 -0.90
CA GLU A 17 -9.89 2.94 -2.13
C GLU A 17 -10.72 4.21 -1.99
N ILE A 18 -10.13 5.36 -2.34
CA ILE A 18 -10.78 6.67 -2.32
C ILE A 18 -11.12 7.10 -3.73
N TRP A 19 -10.17 6.96 -4.67
CA TRP A 19 -10.32 7.39 -6.05
C TRP A 19 -9.31 6.70 -6.96
N ASN A 20 -9.70 6.43 -8.20
CA ASN A 20 -8.84 5.86 -9.22
C ASN A 20 -8.95 6.66 -10.52
N THR A 21 -7.84 6.74 -11.27
CA THR A 21 -7.83 7.20 -12.66
C THR A 21 -7.26 6.09 -13.55
N ASP A 22 -7.67 6.05 -14.79
CA ASP A 22 -7.29 5.03 -15.77
C ASP A 22 -6.47 5.61 -16.96
N GLY A 23 -5.91 6.80 -16.78
CA GLY A 23 -5.15 7.50 -17.82
C GLY A 23 -6.01 8.23 -18.87
N ASN A 24 -7.31 8.02 -18.89
CA ASN A 24 -8.21 8.76 -19.76
C ASN A 24 -8.58 10.11 -19.16
N LEU A 25 -9.05 11.02 -20.02
CA LEU A 25 -9.63 12.28 -19.54
C LEU A 25 -10.87 11.99 -18.70
N ILE A 26 -10.91 12.56 -17.50
CA ILE A 26 -12.03 12.40 -16.58
C ILE A 26 -13.06 13.48 -16.88
N ASP A 27 -14.31 13.06 -17.14
CA ASP A 27 -15.46 13.96 -17.11
C ASP A 27 -15.75 14.33 -15.66
N THR A 28 -15.46 15.56 -15.29
CA THR A 28 -15.67 16.05 -13.92
C THR A 28 -17.14 16.30 -13.58
N THR A 29 -18.04 16.09 -14.55
CA THR A 29 -19.50 16.25 -14.35
C THR A 29 -20.23 14.93 -14.20
N ASP A 30 -19.56 13.77 -14.40
CA ASP A 30 -20.16 12.46 -14.14
C ASP A 30 -20.33 12.21 -12.63
N SER A 31 -21.17 11.26 -12.29
CA SER A 31 -21.44 10.83 -10.90
C SER A 31 -20.88 9.43 -10.59
N ILE A 32 -19.95 8.96 -11.41
CA ILE A 32 -19.36 7.61 -11.26
C ILE A 32 -18.41 7.60 -10.08
N ASP A 33 -18.62 6.68 -9.15
CA ASP A 33 -17.62 6.39 -8.11
C ASP A 33 -16.50 5.53 -8.71
N ARG A 34 -15.37 6.16 -9.02
CA ARG A 34 -14.23 5.49 -9.65
C ARG A 34 -13.45 4.59 -8.70
N ALA A 35 -13.75 4.62 -7.41
CA ALA A 35 -13.22 3.69 -6.43
C ALA A 35 -14.03 2.39 -6.34
N ASP A 36 -15.25 2.33 -6.89
CA ASP A 36 -16.09 1.12 -6.89
C ASP A 36 -15.65 0.11 -7.97
N THR A 37 -14.42 -0.37 -7.80
CA THR A 37 -13.78 -1.38 -8.65
C THR A 37 -13.09 -2.43 -7.78
N ASP A 38 -12.64 -3.54 -8.37
CA ASP A 38 -11.83 -4.51 -7.64
C ASP A 38 -10.54 -3.87 -7.14
N ILE A 39 -10.16 -4.21 -5.90
CA ILE A 39 -8.95 -3.69 -5.29
C ILE A 39 -7.74 -4.42 -5.87
N VAL A 40 -6.91 -3.69 -6.57
CA VAL A 40 -5.62 -4.12 -7.11
C VAL A 40 -4.54 -3.18 -6.58
N LEU A 41 -3.35 -3.70 -6.27
CA LEU A 41 -2.28 -2.89 -5.69
C LEU A 41 -1.86 -1.76 -6.63
N SER A 42 -1.47 -2.10 -7.85
CA SER A 42 -0.95 -1.15 -8.83
C SER A 42 -2.07 -0.36 -9.52
N PRO A 43 -1.83 0.90 -9.90
CA PRO A 43 -2.72 1.63 -10.79
C PRO A 43 -2.74 0.98 -12.18
N PRO A 44 -3.76 1.26 -13.00
CA PRO A 44 -3.73 0.92 -14.41
C PRO A 44 -2.73 1.79 -15.18
N GLU A 45 -2.41 1.39 -16.40
CA GLU A 45 -1.47 2.11 -17.28
C GLU A 45 -1.89 3.60 -17.43
N ASN A 46 -0.92 4.50 -17.23
CA ASN A 46 -1.09 5.96 -17.20
C ASN A 46 -2.09 6.47 -16.14
N GLY A 47 -2.48 5.62 -15.20
CA GLY A 47 -3.47 5.95 -14.17
C GLY A 47 -2.87 6.25 -12.81
N SER A 48 -3.75 6.40 -11.84
CA SER A 48 -3.37 6.58 -10.45
C SER A 48 -4.37 5.93 -9.51
N LYS A 49 -3.92 5.65 -8.27
CA LYS A 49 -4.77 5.22 -7.16
C LYS A 49 -4.57 6.15 -5.98
N PHE A 50 -5.68 6.55 -5.38
CA PHE A 50 -5.69 7.31 -4.15
C PHE A 50 -6.40 6.49 -3.08
N ARG A 51 -5.68 6.15 -1.99
CA ARG A 51 -6.16 5.24 -0.96
C ARG A 51 -5.66 5.57 0.43
N TYR A 52 -6.38 5.11 1.43
CA TYR A 52 -5.80 4.82 2.73
C TYR A 52 -5.26 3.40 2.75
N PHE A 53 -4.21 3.18 3.52
CA PHE A 53 -3.81 1.84 3.93
C PHE A 53 -3.49 1.81 5.42
N GLN A 54 -3.83 0.68 6.04
CA GLN A 54 -3.64 0.44 7.45
C GLN A 54 -2.59 -0.65 7.64
N ILE A 55 -1.73 -0.49 8.64
CA ILE A 55 -0.74 -1.48 9.02
C ILE A 55 -1.03 -1.85 10.47
N ASN A 56 -1.42 -3.09 10.71
CA ASN A 56 -1.61 -3.61 12.04
C ASN A 56 -0.28 -3.84 12.74
N PRO A 57 -0.24 -3.83 14.08
CA PRO A 57 0.94 -4.25 14.84
C PRO A 57 1.41 -5.63 14.39
N THR A 58 2.73 -5.81 14.33
CA THR A 58 3.31 -7.12 14.04
C THR A 58 3.01 -8.09 15.18
N PRO A 59 2.37 -9.24 14.93
CA PRO A 59 2.08 -10.20 15.97
C PRO A 59 3.35 -10.75 16.60
N GLU A 60 3.43 -10.75 17.92
CA GLU A 60 4.56 -11.34 18.64
C GLU A 60 4.59 -12.87 18.51
N GLY A 61 5.79 -13.43 18.37
CA GLY A 61 6.01 -14.88 18.40
C GLY A 61 5.51 -15.66 17.19
N VAL A 62 5.06 -15.00 16.13
CA VAL A 62 4.69 -15.66 14.87
C VAL A 62 5.96 -16.06 14.12
N PRO A 63 6.13 -17.36 13.75
CA PRO A 63 7.27 -17.79 12.95
C PRO A 63 7.34 -17.07 11.61
N ILE A 64 8.57 -16.83 11.13
CA ILE A 64 8.80 -16.10 9.87
C ILE A 64 8.16 -16.80 8.66
N GLU A 65 8.10 -18.12 8.67
CA GLU A 65 7.47 -18.92 7.61
C GLU A 65 5.97 -18.64 7.52
N ILE A 66 5.30 -18.52 8.66
CA ILE A 66 3.87 -18.17 8.71
C ILE A 66 3.65 -16.73 8.25
N MET A 67 4.51 -15.79 8.63
CA MET A 67 4.45 -14.43 8.14
C MET A 67 4.64 -14.34 6.62
N GLN A 68 5.52 -15.19 6.05
CA GLN A 68 5.71 -15.30 4.60
C GLN A 68 4.45 -15.81 3.90
N GLU A 69 3.78 -16.81 4.46
CA GLU A 69 2.52 -17.35 3.92
C GLU A 69 1.40 -16.31 3.97
N ILE A 70 1.23 -15.62 5.11
CA ILE A 70 0.23 -14.55 5.27
C ILE A 70 0.47 -13.41 4.27
N ALA A 71 1.72 -12.98 4.12
CA ALA A 71 2.07 -11.94 3.18
C ALA A 71 1.82 -12.39 1.73
N ALA A 72 2.17 -13.62 1.37
CA ALA A 72 1.94 -14.16 0.03
C ALA A 72 0.44 -14.17 -0.31
N ASP A 73 -0.40 -14.68 0.58
CA ASP A 73 -1.86 -14.71 0.42
C ASP A 73 -2.47 -13.29 0.30
N ALA A 74 -2.00 -12.36 1.15
CA ALA A 74 -2.47 -10.98 1.10
C ALA A 74 -2.14 -10.30 -0.24
N PHE A 75 -0.92 -10.46 -0.75
CA PHE A 75 -0.51 -9.88 -2.03
C PHE A 75 -1.19 -10.56 -3.22
N GLU A 76 -1.47 -11.87 -3.14
CA GLU A 76 -2.24 -12.57 -4.18
C GLU A 76 -3.66 -12.02 -4.29
N LYS A 77 -4.33 -11.79 -3.17
CA LYS A 77 -5.71 -11.25 -3.12
C LYS A 77 -5.86 -9.87 -3.75
N ILE A 78 -4.80 -9.08 -3.79
CA ILE A 78 -4.78 -7.75 -4.42
C ILE A 78 -4.04 -7.74 -5.76
N GLY A 79 -3.87 -8.91 -6.40
CA GLY A 79 -3.24 -9.05 -7.71
C GLY A 79 -1.76 -8.67 -7.76
N ALA A 80 -1.06 -8.72 -6.62
CA ALA A 80 0.28 -8.17 -6.45
C ALA A 80 1.35 -9.21 -6.12
N ALA A 81 1.06 -10.50 -6.25
CA ALA A 81 2.02 -11.58 -5.96
C ALA A 81 3.34 -11.42 -6.74
N HIS A 82 3.28 -10.95 -7.98
CA HIS A 82 4.43 -10.72 -8.84
C HIS A 82 5.31 -9.52 -8.44
N HIS A 83 4.83 -8.64 -7.57
CA HIS A 83 5.59 -7.53 -7.03
C HIS A 83 6.52 -7.93 -5.88
N ARG A 84 6.34 -9.12 -5.30
CA ARG A 84 7.20 -9.64 -4.23
C ARG A 84 8.47 -10.29 -4.82
N ILE A 85 9.42 -9.47 -5.27
CA ILE A 85 10.62 -9.91 -5.99
C ILE A 85 11.69 -10.42 -5.01
N ASP A 86 11.96 -9.66 -3.96
CA ASP A 86 12.93 -10.00 -2.91
C ASP A 86 12.32 -9.71 -1.53
N THR A 87 12.07 -10.77 -0.77
CA THR A 87 11.49 -10.72 0.58
C THR A 87 12.49 -11.09 1.67
N SER A 88 13.80 -11.01 1.38
CA SER A 88 14.85 -11.43 2.30
C SER A 88 14.90 -10.62 3.60
N LYS A 89 14.58 -9.32 3.55
CA LYS A 89 14.57 -8.46 4.73
C LYS A 89 13.25 -8.49 5.51
N HIS A 90 12.12 -8.61 4.82
CA HIS A 90 10.81 -8.64 5.44
C HIS A 90 9.79 -9.36 4.54
N PRO A 91 8.86 -10.18 5.09
CA PRO A 91 7.86 -10.91 4.30
C PRO A 91 7.00 -10.06 3.38
N ALA A 92 6.71 -8.82 3.76
CA ALA A 92 5.89 -7.90 2.98
C ALA A 92 6.70 -7.02 2.01
N MET A 93 7.98 -7.29 1.79
CA MET A 93 8.76 -6.57 0.76
C MET A 93 8.14 -6.73 -0.61
N HIS A 94 7.99 -5.61 -1.31
CA HIS A 94 7.43 -5.56 -2.65
C HIS A 94 7.93 -4.34 -3.41
N LYS A 95 7.82 -4.40 -4.73
CA LYS A 95 8.23 -3.32 -5.64
C LYS A 95 7.16 -3.14 -6.71
N THR A 96 6.71 -1.91 -6.91
CA THR A 96 5.77 -1.51 -7.96
C THR A 96 6.43 -0.54 -8.94
N ASP A 97 5.97 -0.54 -10.18
CA ASP A 97 6.40 0.43 -11.20
C ASP A 97 5.56 1.71 -11.04
N THR A 98 5.77 2.38 -9.89
CA THR A 98 5.00 3.56 -9.52
C THR A 98 5.87 4.62 -8.85
N ILE A 99 5.37 5.86 -8.88
CA ILE A 99 5.79 6.92 -7.96
C ILE A 99 4.67 7.10 -6.96
N ASP A 100 4.99 6.91 -5.66
CA ASP A 100 3.98 7.01 -4.62
C ASP A 100 4.24 8.23 -3.73
N TYR A 101 3.20 9.00 -3.48
CA TYR A 101 3.21 10.05 -2.46
C TYR A 101 2.48 9.54 -1.25
N ILE A 102 3.20 9.38 -0.13
CA ILE A 102 2.69 8.72 1.06
C ILE A 102 2.84 9.64 2.27
N ILE A 103 1.82 9.71 3.10
CA ILE A 103 1.83 10.49 4.34
C ILE A 103 1.41 9.58 5.48
N LEU A 104 2.21 9.51 6.53
CA LEU A 104 1.80 8.86 7.78
C LEU A 104 0.85 9.78 8.55
N LEU A 105 -0.38 9.34 8.74
CA LEU A 105 -1.40 10.12 9.45
C LEU A 105 -1.44 9.79 10.94
N LYS A 106 -1.30 8.51 11.30
CA LYS A 106 -1.35 8.02 12.69
C LYS A 106 -0.43 6.80 12.83
N GLY A 107 0.21 6.70 13.99
CA GLY A 107 1.02 5.54 14.37
C GLY A 107 2.52 5.82 14.34
N ASP A 108 3.30 4.76 14.46
CA ASP A 108 4.77 4.75 14.46
C ASP A 108 5.21 3.65 13.49
N VAL A 109 5.76 4.02 12.35
CA VAL A 109 6.01 3.10 11.23
C VAL A 109 7.47 3.16 10.83
N THR A 110 8.07 2.00 10.59
CA THR A 110 9.36 1.89 9.90
C THR A 110 9.13 1.49 8.45
N LEU A 111 9.66 2.29 7.54
CA LEU A 111 9.83 1.95 6.13
C LEU A 111 11.14 1.16 5.99
N ILE A 112 11.05 -0.09 5.57
CA ILE A 112 12.20 -0.97 5.28
C ILE A 112 12.50 -0.86 3.78
N LEU A 113 13.75 -0.58 3.44
CA LEU A 113 14.30 -0.53 2.10
C LEU A 113 15.43 -1.57 1.95
N ASP A 114 15.92 -1.78 0.72
CA ASP A 114 17.00 -2.74 0.48
C ASP A 114 18.28 -2.43 1.25
N GLU A 115 18.63 -1.16 1.45
CA GLU A 115 19.88 -0.75 2.09
C GLU A 115 19.70 -0.07 3.45
N GLU A 116 18.52 0.47 3.73
CA GLU A 116 18.27 1.26 4.94
C GLU A 116 16.86 1.05 5.51
N GLU A 117 16.66 1.54 6.74
CA GLU A 117 15.36 1.62 7.39
C GLU A 117 15.12 3.06 7.82
N VAL A 118 13.90 3.56 7.59
CA VAL A 118 13.51 4.92 7.93
C VAL A 118 12.32 4.90 8.88
N ARG A 119 12.51 5.39 10.11
CA ARG A 119 11.41 5.51 11.07
C ARG A 119 10.63 6.79 10.81
N LEU A 120 9.34 6.66 10.62
CA LEU A 120 8.42 7.74 10.31
C LEU A 120 7.59 8.12 11.53
N LYS A 121 7.24 9.41 11.60
CA LYS A 121 6.31 9.98 12.57
C LYS A 121 5.09 10.55 11.85
N PRO A 122 3.96 10.74 12.55
CA PRO A 122 2.79 11.39 11.95
C PRO A 122 3.15 12.71 11.27
N HIS A 123 2.63 12.88 10.05
CA HIS A 123 2.86 13.97 9.10
C HIS A 123 4.19 13.91 8.32
N ASP A 124 5.04 12.92 8.54
CA ASP A 124 6.15 12.68 7.63
C ASP A 124 5.63 12.25 6.24
N VAL A 125 6.31 12.75 5.22
CA VAL A 125 5.98 12.52 3.81
C VAL A 125 7.09 11.70 3.16
N VAL A 126 6.69 10.66 2.44
CA VAL A 126 7.58 9.82 1.65
C VAL A 126 7.24 9.95 0.18
N VAL A 127 8.24 10.13 -0.67
CA VAL A 127 8.14 9.94 -2.11
C VAL A 127 8.86 8.63 -2.45
N GLN A 128 8.08 7.58 -2.68
CA GLN A 128 8.55 6.25 -3.06
C GLN A 128 8.67 6.18 -4.57
N ARG A 129 9.83 5.81 -5.09
CA ARG A 129 10.10 5.78 -6.55
C ARG A 129 10.48 4.37 -6.98
N GLY A 130 9.50 3.46 -6.99
CA GLY A 130 9.70 2.09 -7.46
C GLY A 130 10.82 1.32 -6.75
N THR A 131 11.05 1.57 -5.46
CA THR A 131 12.01 0.84 -4.65
C THR A 131 11.36 -0.37 -4.00
N ASN A 132 12.12 -1.44 -3.80
CA ASN A 132 11.67 -2.59 -3.01
C ASN A 132 11.54 -2.16 -1.55
N HIS A 133 10.37 -2.37 -0.95
CA HIS A 133 10.09 -1.84 0.38
C HIS A 133 9.04 -2.66 1.14
N ALA A 134 9.04 -2.46 2.45
CA ALA A 134 7.98 -2.92 3.35
C ALA A 134 7.69 -1.87 4.42
N TRP A 135 6.51 -1.95 4.99
CA TRP A 135 6.05 -1.10 6.08
C TRP A 135 5.86 -1.94 7.34
N VAL A 136 6.43 -1.52 8.45
CA VAL A 136 6.31 -2.18 9.76
C VAL A 136 5.75 -1.21 10.77
N ASN A 137 4.68 -1.60 11.42
CA ASN A 137 4.12 -0.85 12.54
C ASN A 137 4.89 -1.21 13.83
N ASN A 138 5.47 -0.21 14.47
CA ASN A 138 6.23 -0.37 15.72
C ASN A 138 5.38 -0.14 16.98
N GLY A 139 4.11 0.24 16.81
CA GLY A 139 3.19 0.53 17.91
C GLY A 139 2.26 -0.63 18.24
N ASP A 140 1.43 -0.41 19.24
CA ASP A 140 0.45 -1.38 19.74
C ASP A 140 -0.94 -1.21 19.09
N GLU A 141 -1.15 -0.11 18.36
CA GLU A 141 -2.39 0.18 17.64
C GLU A 141 -2.14 0.25 16.13
N PRO A 142 -3.18 0.05 15.29
CA PRO A 142 -3.06 0.20 13.85
C PRO A 142 -2.53 1.56 13.43
N ALA A 143 -1.55 1.58 12.57
CA ALA A 143 -1.05 2.77 11.90
C ALA A 143 -1.86 3.04 10.63
N LEU A 144 -2.09 4.32 10.32
CA LEU A 144 -2.85 4.75 9.15
C LEU A 144 -2.01 5.66 8.26
N LEU A 145 -1.94 5.32 7.00
CA LEU A 145 -1.26 6.09 5.96
C LEU A 145 -2.24 6.43 4.84
N ILE A 146 -1.96 7.53 4.15
CA ILE A 146 -2.64 7.88 2.91
C ILE A 146 -1.61 7.89 1.78
N ALA A 147 -2.00 7.38 0.62
CA ALA A 147 -1.11 7.27 -0.53
C ALA A 147 -1.79 7.65 -1.85
N VAL A 148 -1.01 8.26 -2.72
CA VAL A 148 -1.32 8.39 -4.14
C VAL A 148 -0.25 7.61 -4.89
N LEU A 149 -0.65 6.55 -5.60
CA LEU A 149 0.20 5.77 -6.48
C LEU A 149 -0.03 6.23 -7.91
N ILE A 150 1.04 6.56 -8.61
CA ILE A 150 1.01 7.05 -9.99
C ILE A 150 1.79 6.06 -10.83
N ASP A 151 1.15 5.53 -11.87
CA ASP A 151 1.80 4.64 -12.83
C ASP A 151 3.04 5.30 -13.45
N SER A 152 4.14 4.57 -13.52
CA SER A 152 5.38 5.06 -14.11
C SER A 152 6.21 3.90 -14.68
N ASP A 153 7.00 4.20 -15.69
CA ASP A 153 8.00 3.25 -16.19
C ASP A 153 9.28 3.36 -15.35
N LEU A 154 9.75 2.23 -14.84
CA LEU A 154 11.10 2.11 -14.31
C LEU A 154 12.06 1.94 -15.50
N ILE A 155 12.75 3.01 -15.87
CA ILE A 155 13.77 3.01 -16.95
C ILE A 155 15.10 2.52 -16.39
#